data_03a247f851a375e70092b5145bfa5536
#
_entry.id   03a247f851a375e70092b5145bfa5536
#
_cell.length_a   1.000
_cell.length_b   1.000
_cell.length_c   1.000
_cell.angle_alpha   90.00
_cell.angle_beta   90.00
_cell.angle_gamma   90.00
#
_symmetry.space_group_name_H-M   'P 1'
#
loop_
_entity.id
_entity.type
_entity.pdbx_description
1 polymer ?
#
loop_
_entity_poly.entity_id
_entity_poly.type
_entity_poly.pdbx_seq_one_letter_code
_entity_poly.pdbx_strand_id
1 'polypeptide(L)'
;VKRYIDVMAIHKLNTLHWHLTDEPGWRIEIKRYPELTAVGSRRGHTTDESRCLYPCYDGGYDPDAATVSNGYYSREDFIGLLRYAAERHIRVIPEIESPGHARAAIVSMKARYNKYKDTDVEKAAEYLLSEPEDTSRYASVQYYTDNVINVAMPSTYRFMEKVIQELAAMYREAGVPLATVHLGGAEVARGVWLGSPKCQALMKEKGMTKPHDLAEHFITQMADIMQRNGLKFSGWQEVALGHTEEAHRQLRTQAAGVYCWNTVPGYDEVVYQIANNGYPVILCNVGNFYMDMAYNGHPDERGLDWGGYVDESVSFSMLPFSIYRSLRTDGAGNPVDLDAAEKGKTVLTAEGRKNILGVQGQLFAETIRSFNGVEYLLFPKIMGLAERGWNAYPAWEELRGAQEQQAFNKALALY
;
A
#
# COMPACT_ATOMS: atom_id res chain seq x y z
N VAL A 1 -3.13 -4.87 -17.36
CA VAL A 1 -2.40 -3.64 -16.98
C VAL A 1 -2.42 -2.61 -18.11
N LYS A 2 -2.01 -2.92 -19.37
CA LYS A 2 -2.00 -1.94 -20.49
C LYS A 2 -3.34 -1.24 -20.68
N ARG A 3 -4.44 -2.00 -20.72
CA ARG A 3 -5.80 -1.43 -20.83
C ARG A 3 -6.14 -0.50 -19.66
N TYR A 4 -5.66 -0.81 -18.46
CA TYR A 4 -5.80 0.06 -17.29
C TYR A 4 -5.01 1.37 -17.47
N ILE A 5 -3.77 1.26 -17.95
CA ILE A 5 -2.94 2.43 -18.28
C ILE A 5 -3.59 3.31 -19.37
N ASP A 6 -4.23 2.71 -20.38
CA ASP A 6 -4.95 3.46 -21.42
C ASP A 6 -6.11 4.26 -20.84
N VAL A 7 -6.89 3.66 -19.94
CA VAL A 7 -7.98 4.37 -19.23
C VAL A 7 -7.44 5.50 -18.36
N MET A 8 -6.37 5.25 -17.61
CA MET A 8 -5.70 6.30 -16.83
C MET A 8 -5.27 7.48 -17.72
N ALA A 9 -4.70 7.20 -18.90
CA ALA A 9 -4.29 8.24 -19.84
C ALA A 9 -5.47 9.06 -20.40
N ILE A 10 -6.59 8.40 -20.74
CA ILE A 10 -7.81 9.08 -21.20
C ILE A 10 -8.34 10.05 -20.13
N HIS A 11 -8.34 9.64 -18.87
CA HIS A 11 -8.76 10.46 -17.73
C HIS A 11 -7.66 11.34 -17.16
N LYS A 12 -6.49 11.38 -17.81
CA LYS A 12 -5.33 12.18 -17.41
C LYS A 12 -4.85 11.93 -15.97
N LEU A 13 -5.04 10.70 -15.48
CA LEU A 13 -4.38 10.22 -14.28
C LEU A 13 -2.91 9.98 -14.62
N ASN A 14 -1.99 10.48 -13.82
CA ASN A 14 -0.58 10.62 -14.19
C ASN A 14 0.38 9.65 -13.49
N THR A 15 -0.14 8.84 -12.56
CA THR A 15 0.70 7.95 -11.76
C THR A 15 -0.01 6.63 -11.51
N LEU A 16 0.63 5.53 -11.87
CA LEU A 16 0.24 4.16 -11.49
C LEU A 16 1.09 3.74 -10.28
N HIS A 17 0.46 3.66 -9.11
CA HIS A 17 1.03 3.01 -7.95
C HIS A 17 0.74 1.51 -8.09
N TRP A 18 1.77 0.68 -8.16
CA TRP A 18 1.63 -0.72 -8.48
C TRP A 18 2.01 -1.60 -7.31
N HIS A 19 1.00 -2.13 -6.63
CA HIS A 19 1.13 -3.06 -5.52
C HIS A 19 1.56 -4.43 -6.05
N LEU A 20 2.81 -4.80 -5.86
CA LEU A 20 3.45 -5.97 -6.49
C LEU A 20 3.67 -7.13 -5.53
N THR A 21 3.55 -6.91 -4.23
CA THR A 21 3.83 -7.91 -3.20
C THR A 21 2.91 -7.75 -2.00
N ASP A 22 2.47 -8.89 -1.45
CA ASP A 22 1.63 -8.96 -0.24
C ASP A 22 1.69 -10.39 0.31
N GLU A 23 0.89 -10.75 1.33
CA GLU A 23 0.80 -12.11 1.86
C GLU A 23 0.47 -13.15 0.79
N PRO A 24 -0.54 -12.90 -0.10
CA PRO A 24 -0.99 -13.93 -1.05
C PRO A 24 -0.13 -14.02 -2.28
N GLY A 25 0.93 -13.22 -2.40
CA GLY A 25 1.81 -13.40 -3.54
C GLY A 25 2.88 -12.33 -3.75
N TRP A 26 3.94 -12.77 -4.38
CA TRP A 26 5.00 -11.95 -4.94
C TRP A 26 4.85 -11.91 -6.47
N ARG A 27 4.69 -10.73 -7.07
CA ARG A 27 4.23 -10.59 -8.46
C ARG A 27 5.24 -9.98 -9.43
N ILE A 28 6.50 -9.82 -9.03
CA ILE A 28 7.57 -9.28 -9.90
C ILE A 28 8.81 -10.18 -9.89
N GLU A 29 9.33 -10.51 -11.06
CA GLU A 29 10.55 -11.30 -11.17
C GLU A 29 11.76 -10.50 -10.68
N ILE A 30 12.48 -11.05 -9.72
CA ILE A 30 13.78 -10.59 -9.24
C ILE A 30 14.78 -11.72 -9.53
N LYS A 31 15.60 -11.57 -10.57
CA LYS A 31 16.49 -12.66 -11.04
C LYS A 31 17.46 -13.16 -9.97
N ARG A 32 17.82 -12.28 -9.03
CA ARG A 32 18.69 -12.66 -7.89
C ARG A 32 18.01 -13.63 -6.93
N TYR A 33 16.68 -13.58 -6.83
CA TYR A 33 15.89 -14.37 -5.91
C TYR A 33 14.80 -15.17 -6.64
N PRO A 34 15.18 -16.23 -7.37
CA PRO A 34 14.22 -17.00 -8.16
C PRO A 34 13.11 -17.64 -7.31
N GLU A 35 13.36 -17.86 -6.03
CA GLU A 35 12.39 -18.40 -5.09
C GLU A 35 11.18 -17.46 -4.90
N LEU A 36 11.34 -16.14 -5.07
CA LEU A 36 10.24 -15.18 -4.97
C LEU A 36 9.13 -15.46 -6.00
N THR A 37 9.49 -15.89 -7.19
CA THR A 37 8.50 -16.26 -8.22
C THR A 37 8.25 -17.77 -8.28
N ALA A 38 9.24 -18.61 -8.01
CA ALA A 38 9.05 -20.05 -8.01
C ALA A 38 8.13 -20.55 -6.89
N VAL A 39 8.15 -19.89 -5.73
CA VAL A 39 7.35 -20.20 -4.54
C VAL A 39 6.31 -19.12 -4.29
N GLY A 40 6.74 -17.87 -4.14
CA GLY A 40 5.92 -16.76 -3.70
C GLY A 40 4.87 -16.30 -4.70
N SER A 41 4.95 -16.68 -5.98
CA SER A 41 3.91 -16.33 -6.97
C SER A 41 2.85 -17.41 -7.16
N ARG A 42 2.92 -18.50 -6.40
CA ARG A 42 2.06 -19.67 -6.57
C ARG A 42 1.33 -19.99 -5.27
N ARG A 43 0.10 -20.43 -5.39
CA ARG A 43 -0.74 -20.89 -4.27
C ARG A 43 -1.30 -22.25 -4.60
N GLY A 44 -1.29 -23.14 -3.60
CA GLY A 44 -1.80 -24.49 -3.77
C GLY A 44 -1.72 -25.30 -2.49
N HIS A 45 -2.20 -26.55 -2.52
CA HIS A 45 -2.10 -27.43 -1.37
C HIS A 45 -0.64 -27.76 -1.08
N THR A 46 -0.23 -27.53 0.15
CA THR A 46 1.14 -27.78 0.64
C THR A 46 1.10 -28.04 2.13
N THR A 47 2.09 -28.78 2.63
CA THR A 47 2.28 -29.04 4.06
C THR A 47 3.42 -28.26 4.67
N ASP A 48 4.30 -27.67 3.85
CA ASP A 48 5.55 -27.04 4.29
C ASP A 48 5.89 -25.75 3.53
N GLU A 49 5.07 -25.39 2.56
CA GLU A 49 5.27 -24.23 1.67
C GLU A 49 6.64 -24.19 0.96
N SER A 50 7.24 -25.34 0.72
CA SER A 50 8.53 -25.42 0.01
C SER A 50 8.42 -25.09 -1.47
N ARG A 51 7.22 -25.20 -2.08
CA ARG A 51 6.96 -25.02 -3.51
C ARG A 51 5.92 -23.96 -3.84
N CYS A 52 5.04 -23.63 -2.90
CA CYS A 52 3.97 -22.65 -3.06
C CYS A 52 3.47 -22.17 -1.72
N LEU A 53 2.75 -21.06 -1.70
CA LEU A 53 2.01 -20.55 -0.55
C LEU A 53 0.73 -21.38 -0.32
N TYR A 54 0.18 -21.33 0.88
CA TYR A 54 -1.15 -21.88 1.16
C TYR A 54 -2.21 -21.26 0.24
N PRO A 55 -3.28 -22.01 -0.09
CA PRO A 55 -4.43 -21.45 -0.77
C PRO A 55 -5.09 -20.36 0.08
N CYS A 56 -5.35 -19.23 -0.52
CA CYS A 56 -6.14 -18.15 0.06
C CYS A 56 -6.95 -17.46 -1.04
N TYR A 57 -8.02 -16.81 -0.66
CA TYR A 57 -8.98 -16.20 -1.57
C TYR A 57 -9.43 -17.20 -2.64
N ASP A 58 -8.96 -17.08 -3.89
CA ASP A 58 -9.30 -17.99 -5.00
C ASP A 58 -8.14 -18.95 -5.38
N GLY A 59 -7.15 -19.11 -4.51
CA GLY A 59 -6.06 -20.06 -4.73
C GLY A 59 -6.60 -21.49 -4.81
N GLY A 60 -6.50 -22.11 -5.98
CA GLY A 60 -6.84 -23.54 -6.18
C GLY A 60 -5.89 -24.47 -5.44
N TYR A 61 -6.15 -25.79 -5.54
CA TYR A 61 -5.31 -26.82 -4.92
C TYR A 61 -4.00 -27.06 -5.67
N ASP A 62 -3.97 -26.80 -6.97
CA ASP A 62 -2.82 -27.05 -7.83
C ASP A 62 -2.00 -25.76 -8.06
N PRO A 63 -0.77 -25.66 -7.53
CA PRO A 63 0.06 -24.47 -7.70
C PRO A 63 0.56 -24.27 -9.13
N ASP A 64 0.48 -25.28 -9.99
CA ASP A 64 0.92 -25.23 -11.38
C ASP A 64 -0.25 -24.90 -12.35
N ALA A 65 -1.49 -24.87 -11.83
CA ALA A 65 -2.64 -24.50 -12.64
C ALA A 65 -2.63 -23.04 -13.06
N ALA A 66 -3.05 -22.77 -14.29
CA ALA A 66 -3.27 -21.43 -14.82
C ALA A 66 -4.54 -20.82 -14.22
N THR A 67 -4.46 -20.32 -13.00
CA THR A 67 -5.55 -19.67 -12.26
C THR A 67 -5.29 -18.18 -12.08
N VAL A 68 -6.31 -17.43 -11.69
CA VAL A 68 -6.18 -16.00 -11.36
C VAL A 68 -5.26 -15.71 -10.16
N SER A 69 -4.98 -16.74 -9.36
CA SER A 69 -4.16 -16.63 -8.16
C SER A 69 -2.68 -16.91 -8.39
N ASN A 70 -2.32 -17.52 -9.53
CA ASN A 70 -0.95 -17.87 -9.87
C ASN A 70 -0.40 -16.97 -10.98
N GLY A 71 0.85 -16.55 -10.85
CA GLY A 71 1.52 -15.76 -11.86
C GLY A 71 2.31 -14.58 -11.32
N TYR A 72 3.11 -14.02 -12.18
CA TYR A 72 3.95 -12.85 -11.91
C TYR A 72 4.25 -12.14 -13.24
N TYR A 73 4.74 -10.92 -13.15
CA TYR A 73 5.31 -10.20 -14.28
C TYR A 73 6.78 -10.57 -14.43
N SER A 74 7.18 -11.06 -15.60
CA SER A 74 8.59 -11.23 -15.90
C SER A 74 9.30 -9.88 -15.90
N ARG A 75 10.61 -9.91 -15.79
CA ARG A 75 11.44 -8.69 -15.90
C ARG A 75 11.17 -7.96 -17.22
N GLU A 76 11.04 -8.69 -18.29
CA GLU A 76 10.76 -8.19 -19.63
C GLU A 76 9.36 -7.59 -19.73
N ASP A 77 8.34 -8.23 -19.14
CA ASP A 77 6.98 -7.70 -19.05
C ASP A 77 6.95 -6.36 -18.31
N PHE A 78 7.63 -6.31 -17.17
CA PHE A 78 7.67 -5.10 -16.35
C PHE A 78 8.35 -3.94 -17.08
N ILE A 79 9.51 -4.18 -17.71
CA ILE A 79 10.19 -3.18 -18.53
C ILE A 79 9.31 -2.70 -19.69
N GLY A 80 8.62 -3.63 -20.37
CA GLY A 80 7.67 -3.30 -21.43
C GLY A 80 6.51 -2.43 -20.95
N LEU A 81 6.00 -2.69 -19.74
CA LEU A 81 4.94 -1.89 -19.14
C LEU A 81 5.42 -0.51 -18.68
N LEU A 82 6.65 -0.39 -18.17
CA LEU A 82 7.26 0.91 -17.86
C LEU A 82 7.34 1.82 -19.08
N ARG A 83 7.82 1.29 -20.22
CA ARG A 83 7.86 2.02 -21.50
C ARG A 83 6.47 2.41 -21.96
N TYR A 84 5.54 1.46 -21.91
CA TYR A 84 4.15 1.68 -22.32
C TYR A 84 3.45 2.79 -21.50
N ALA A 85 3.70 2.84 -20.19
CA ALA A 85 3.20 3.88 -19.31
C ALA A 85 3.86 5.24 -19.62
N ALA A 86 5.18 5.26 -19.79
CA ALA A 86 5.92 6.48 -20.09
C ALA A 86 5.49 7.16 -21.40
N GLU A 87 5.20 6.36 -22.47
CA GLU A 87 4.63 6.86 -23.73
C GLU A 87 3.27 7.56 -23.54
N ARG A 88 2.59 7.31 -22.43
CA ARG A 88 1.29 7.91 -22.02
C ARG A 88 1.42 8.93 -20.92
N HIS A 89 2.65 9.37 -20.63
CA HIS A 89 2.95 10.31 -19.54
C HIS A 89 2.51 9.83 -18.16
N ILE A 90 2.43 8.50 -17.96
CA ILE A 90 2.11 7.87 -16.68
C ILE A 90 3.40 7.39 -16.03
N ARG A 91 3.67 7.92 -14.84
CA ARG A 91 4.73 7.44 -13.97
C ARG A 91 4.27 6.17 -13.26
N VAL A 92 5.15 5.18 -13.15
CA VAL A 92 4.91 3.98 -12.35
C VAL A 92 5.69 4.09 -11.04
N ILE A 93 5.04 3.79 -9.91
CA ILE A 93 5.65 3.66 -8.59
C ILE A 93 5.47 2.20 -8.17
N PRO A 94 6.56 1.41 -8.07
CA PRO A 94 6.47 0.04 -7.60
C PRO A 94 6.34 0.01 -6.08
N GLU A 95 5.48 -0.87 -5.58
CA GLU A 95 5.35 -1.13 -4.15
C GLU A 95 5.92 -2.50 -3.80
N ILE A 96 6.72 -2.52 -2.75
CA ILE A 96 7.26 -3.72 -2.10
C ILE A 96 6.91 -3.63 -0.62
N GLU A 97 6.00 -4.45 -0.17
CA GLU A 97 5.50 -4.44 1.19
C GLU A 97 6.56 -4.83 2.22
N SER A 98 6.71 -4.01 3.23
CA SER A 98 7.59 -4.21 4.39
C SER A 98 7.25 -3.22 5.52
N PRO A 99 7.46 -3.55 6.79
CA PRO A 99 7.87 -4.86 7.32
C PRO A 99 6.70 -5.84 7.40
N GLY A 100 5.44 -5.39 7.42
CA GLY A 100 4.22 -6.18 7.33
C GLY A 100 3.88 -6.57 5.89
N HIS A 101 2.77 -7.29 5.71
CA HIS A 101 2.29 -7.75 4.40
C HIS A 101 3.36 -8.47 3.55
N ALA A 102 4.36 -9.07 4.20
CA ALA A 102 5.56 -9.60 3.55
C ALA A 102 5.62 -11.14 3.51
N ARG A 103 4.50 -11.82 3.77
CA ARG A 103 4.47 -13.27 3.92
C ARG A 103 5.03 -14.01 2.70
N ALA A 104 4.65 -13.60 1.48
CA ALA A 104 5.16 -14.24 0.26
C ALA A 104 6.69 -14.16 0.16
N ALA A 105 7.30 -13.04 0.56
CA ALA A 105 8.76 -12.90 0.62
C ALA A 105 9.37 -13.77 1.72
N ILE A 106 8.77 -13.80 2.91
CA ILE A 106 9.24 -14.58 4.05
C ILE A 106 9.26 -16.08 3.71
N VAL A 107 8.16 -16.60 3.17
CA VAL A 107 8.05 -18.02 2.79
C VAL A 107 9.04 -18.35 1.67
N SER A 108 9.19 -17.49 0.68
CA SER A 108 10.15 -17.68 -0.41
C SER A 108 11.60 -17.74 0.09
N MET A 109 11.97 -16.83 1.00
CA MET A 109 13.33 -16.82 1.56
C MET A 109 13.56 -17.95 2.56
N LYS A 110 12.51 -18.44 3.24
CA LYS A 110 12.56 -19.65 4.04
C LYS A 110 12.76 -20.90 3.17
N ALA A 111 12.10 -20.99 2.01
CA ALA A 111 12.33 -22.05 1.04
C ALA A 111 13.80 -22.03 0.53
N ARG A 112 14.35 -20.83 0.24
CA ARG A 112 15.76 -20.65 -0.08
C ARG A 112 16.67 -21.10 1.06
N TYR A 113 16.39 -20.71 2.30
CA TYR A 113 17.14 -21.16 3.48
C TYR A 113 17.17 -22.70 3.57
N ASN A 114 16.02 -23.35 3.48
CA ASN A 114 15.91 -24.79 3.55
C ASN A 114 16.67 -25.50 2.42
N LYS A 115 16.77 -24.91 1.24
CA LYS A 115 17.52 -25.44 0.10
C LYS A 115 19.03 -25.48 0.33
N TYR A 116 19.58 -24.53 1.10
CA TYR A 116 21.04 -24.37 1.23
C TYR A 116 21.56 -24.67 2.65
N LYS A 117 20.73 -24.77 3.69
CA LYS A 117 21.15 -24.87 5.10
C LYS A 117 22.11 -26.03 5.43
N ASP A 118 21.99 -27.12 4.69
CA ASP A 118 22.80 -28.32 4.91
C ASP A 118 24.07 -28.36 4.04
N THR A 119 24.21 -27.43 3.07
CA THR A 119 25.34 -27.40 2.12
C THR A 119 26.13 -26.11 2.17
N ASP A 120 25.49 -24.99 2.49
CA ASP A 120 26.07 -23.65 2.51
C ASP A 120 25.28 -22.76 3.47
N VAL A 121 25.64 -22.78 4.74
CA VAL A 121 24.94 -22.07 5.82
C VAL A 121 24.95 -20.55 5.62
N GLU A 122 26.03 -19.98 5.11
CA GLU A 122 26.15 -18.54 4.87
C GLU A 122 25.18 -18.11 3.77
N LYS A 123 25.16 -18.84 2.66
CA LYS A 123 24.25 -18.59 1.54
C LYS A 123 22.78 -18.79 1.95
N ALA A 124 22.50 -19.76 2.81
CA ALA A 124 21.16 -20.00 3.35
C ALA A 124 20.66 -18.80 4.14
N ALA A 125 21.47 -18.27 5.06
CA ALA A 125 21.11 -17.17 5.96
C ALA A 125 21.19 -15.78 5.32
N GLU A 126 21.84 -15.65 4.16
CA GLU A 126 22.18 -14.36 3.53
C GLU A 126 20.99 -13.41 3.40
N TYR A 127 19.80 -13.95 3.09
CA TYR A 127 18.58 -13.19 2.83
C TYR A 127 17.37 -13.69 3.62
N LEU A 128 17.61 -14.40 4.71
CA LEU A 128 16.53 -14.88 5.57
C LEU A 128 15.81 -13.68 6.21
N LEU A 129 14.47 -13.70 6.21
CA LEU A 129 13.63 -12.60 6.66
C LEU A 129 12.92 -12.87 7.99
N SER A 130 13.00 -14.09 8.50
CA SER A 130 12.41 -14.53 9.76
C SER A 130 13.45 -15.23 10.61
N GLU A 131 13.42 -14.98 11.92
CA GLU A 131 14.27 -15.66 12.89
C GLU A 131 13.62 -16.98 13.31
N PRO A 132 14.32 -18.14 13.16
CA PRO A 132 13.76 -19.45 13.53
C PRO A 132 13.36 -19.56 15.02
N GLU A 133 14.06 -18.84 15.89
CA GLU A 133 13.85 -18.82 17.33
C GLU A 133 12.78 -17.81 17.79
N ASP A 134 12.17 -17.06 16.87
CA ASP A 134 11.12 -16.10 17.20
C ASP A 134 9.85 -16.83 17.66
N THR A 135 9.45 -16.56 18.88
CA THR A 135 8.24 -17.09 19.51
C THR A 135 7.12 -16.07 19.63
N SER A 136 7.20 -14.97 18.89
CA SER A 136 6.17 -13.92 18.86
C SER A 136 4.80 -14.49 18.53
N ARG A 137 3.77 -13.96 19.20
CA ARG A 137 2.39 -14.34 18.94
C ARG A 137 1.59 -13.13 18.57
N TYR A 138 1.06 -13.13 17.37
CA TYR A 138 0.23 -12.05 16.83
C TYR A 138 -0.70 -12.59 15.74
N ALA A 139 -1.67 -11.80 15.37
CA ALA A 139 -2.45 -11.99 14.15
C ALA A 139 -2.61 -10.64 13.45
N SER A 140 -2.40 -10.62 12.13
CA SER A 140 -2.69 -9.46 11.30
C SER A 140 -4.21 -9.26 11.15
N VAL A 141 -4.62 -8.16 10.53
CA VAL A 141 -6.03 -7.91 10.22
C VAL A 141 -6.61 -8.95 9.26
N GLN A 142 -5.77 -9.60 8.44
CA GLN A 142 -6.11 -10.71 7.56
C GLN A 142 -5.86 -12.09 8.21
N TYR A 143 -5.64 -12.13 9.52
CA TYR A 143 -5.41 -13.33 10.34
C TYR A 143 -4.10 -14.10 10.07
N TYR A 144 -3.12 -13.51 9.40
CA TYR A 144 -1.78 -14.10 9.30
C TYR A 144 -1.00 -13.91 10.60
N THR A 145 -0.15 -14.91 10.91
CA THR A 145 0.68 -14.92 12.13
C THR A 145 2.18 -14.97 11.84
N ASP A 146 2.56 -14.86 10.55
CA ASP A 146 3.92 -15.03 10.04
C ASP A 146 4.23 -14.07 8.87
N ASN A 147 3.53 -12.93 8.80
CA ASN A 147 3.57 -11.98 7.69
C ASN A 147 4.51 -10.78 7.89
N VAL A 148 5.25 -10.71 9.00
CA VAL A 148 6.11 -9.56 9.33
C VAL A 148 7.57 -9.98 9.34
N ILE A 149 8.41 -9.26 8.58
CA ILE A 149 9.85 -9.51 8.54
C ILE A 149 10.54 -9.11 9.85
N ASN A 150 11.64 -9.78 10.18
CA ASN A 150 12.42 -9.46 11.38
C ASN A 150 13.35 -8.27 11.10
N VAL A 151 13.09 -7.15 11.76
CA VAL A 151 13.79 -5.87 11.55
C VAL A 151 15.14 -5.76 12.26
N ALA A 152 15.49 -6.73 13.11
CA ALA A 152 16.79 -6.81 13.76
C ALA A 152 17.82 -7.64 12.96
N MET A 153 17.40 -8.26 11.85
CA MET A 153 18.29 -9.08 11.04
C MET A 153 18.95 -8.27 9.93
N PRO A 154 20.31 -8.26 9.85
CA PRO A 154 21.00 -7.60 8.73
C PRO A 154 20.63 -8.16 7.34
N SER A 155 20.19 -9.41 7.27
CA SER A 155 19.70 -10.06 6.05
C SER A 155 18.45 -9.37 5.48
N THR A 156 17.58 -8.83 6.32
CA THR A 156 16.41 -8.05 5.93
C THR A 156 16.81 -6.84 5.08
N TYR A 157 17.77 -6.07 5.53
CA TYR A 157 18.22 -4.87 4.83
C TYR A 157 18.98 -5.22 3.55
N ARG A 158 19.79 -6.28 3.56
CA ARG A 158 20.45 -6.79 2.33
C ARG A 158 19.42 -7.22 1.29
N PHE A 159 18.37 -7.93 1.71
CA PHE A 159 17.29 -8.35 0.83
C PHE A 159 16.58 -7.15 0.21
N MET A 160 16.10 -6.22 1.04
CA MET A 160 15.37 -5.02 0.59
C MET A 160 16.22 -4.15 -0.35
N GLU A 161 17.46 -3.88 0.02
CA GLU A 161 18.36 -3.09 -0.82
C GLU A 161 18.60 -3.75 -2.19
N LYS A 162 18.74 -5.07 -2.22
CA LYS A 162 18.93 -5.79 -3.47
C LYS A 162 17.69 -5.77 -4.36
N VAL A 163 16.50 -5.90 -3.79
CA VAL A 163 15.24 -5.76 -4.52
C VAL A 163 15.13 -4.35 -5.13
N ILE A 164 15.42 -3.31 -4.36
CA ILE A 164 15.42 -1.92 -4.81
C ILE A 164 16.42 -1.72 -5.97
N GLN A 165 17.62 -2.29 -5.88
CA GLN A 165 18.64 -2.21 -6.93
C GLN A 165 18.20 -2.91 -8.22
N GLU A 166 17.54 -4.08 -8.14
CA GLU A 166 17.01 -4.80 -9.30
C GLU A 166 15.87 -3.99 -9.97
N LEU A 167 14.96 -3.41 -9.18
CA LEU A 167 13.94 -2.50 -9.70
C LEU A 167 14.58 -1.30 -10.40
N ALA A 168 15.54 -0.64 -9.77
CA ALA A 168 16.25 0.49 -10.36
C ALA A 168 16.97 0.10 -11.68
N ALA A 169 17.49 -1.13 -11.77
CA ALA A 169 18.08 -1.64 -13.00
C ALA A 169 17.02 -1.80 -14.12
N MET A 170 15.81 -2.29 -13.80
CA MET A 170 14.73 -2.41 -14.78
C MET A 170 14.28 -1.04 -15.31
N TYR A 171 14.17 -0.05 -14.43
CA TYR A 171 13.84 1.34 -14.83
C TYR A 171 14.92 1.94 -15.74
N ARG A 172 16.20 1.76 -15.41
CA ARG A 172 17.31 2.21 -16.29
C ARG A 172 17.25 1.55 -17.66
N GLU A 173 16.99 0.25 -17.73
CA GLU A 173 16.85 -0.49 -19.00
C GLU A 173 15.59 -0.06 -19.78
N ALA A 174 14.51 0.27 -19.06
CA ALA A 174 13.33 0.85 -19.68
C ALA A 174 13.58 2.26 -20.27
N GLY A 175 14.62 2.95 -19.80
CA GLY A 175 14.89 4.34 -20.17
C GLY A 175 13.98 5.36 -19.46
N VAL A 176 13.40 4.97 -18.31
CA VAL A 176 12.51 5.84 -17.52
C VAL A 176 13.08 6.05 -16.11
N PRO A 177 12.86 7.21 -15.48
CA PRO A 177 13.38 7.49 -14.16
C PRO A 177 12.59 6.74 -13.08
N LEU A 178 13.31 6.15 -12.11
CA LEU A 178 12.75 5.71 -10.83
C LEU A 178 13.03 6.79 -9.78
N ALA A 179 12.02 7.44 -9.27
CA ALA A 179 12.16 8.49 -8.25
C ALA A 179 11.92 7.96 -6.82
N THR A 180 11.06 6.99 -6.68
CA THR A 180 10.66 6.40 -5.40
C THR A 180 10.24 4.95 -5.56
N VAL A 181 10.39 4.18 -4.48
CA VAL A 181 9.73 2.90 -4.26
C VAL A 181 8.82 3.07 -3.05
N HIS A 182 7.60 2.57 -3.15
CA HIS A 182 6.70 2.51 -2.01
C HIS A 182 7.06 1.27 -1.18
N LEU A 183 7.30 1.47 0.12
CA LEU A 183 7.83 0.44 1.01
C LEU A 183 6.74 -0.27 1.84
N GLY A 184 5.47 0.05 1.57
CA GLY A 184 4.36 -0.43 2.37
C GLY A 184 4.27 0.29 3.72
N GLY A 185 4.38 -0.45 4.80
CA GLY A 185 4.43 0.06 6.17
C GLY A 185 3.14 -0.06 6.95
N ALA A 186 2.03 -0.42 6.30
CA ALA A 186 0.74 -0.53 6.95
C ALA A 186 0.60 -1.78 7.86
N GLU A 187 -0.31 -1.69 8.80
CA GLU A 187 -0.92 -2.79 9.53
C GLU A 187 0.04 -3.77 10.22
N VAL A 188 1.18 -3.29 10.69
CA VAL A 188 2.10 -4.10 11.50
C VAL A 188 1.40 -4.50 12.79
N ALA A 189 1.12 -5.80 12.94
CA ALA A 189 0.28 -6.32 14.01
C ALA A 189 0.90 -6.11 15.40
N ARG A 190 0.04 -5.90 16.40
CA ARG A 190 0.49 -5.87 17.79
C ARG A 190 1.01 -7.26 18.21
N GLY A 191 2.13 -7.30 18.91
CA GLY A 191 2.74 -8.55 19.38
C GLY A 191 3.89 -9.07 18.52
N VAL A 192 4.10 -8.50 17.31
CA VAL A 192 5.26 -8.81 16.48
C VAL A 192 6.57 -8.48 17.20
N TRP A 193 7.62 -9.25 16.93
CA TRP A 193 9.00 -9.09 17.44
C TRP A 193 9.18 -9.30 18.96
N LEU A 194 8.08 -9.41 19.73
CA LEU A 194 8.18 -9.54 21.19
C LEU A 194 8.83 -10.85 21.67
N GLY A 195 8.70 -11.91 20.89
CA GLY A 195 9.32 -13.20 21.13
C GLY A 195 10.64 -13.44 20.38
N SER A 196 11.11 -12.44 19.61
CA SER A 196 12.34 -12.52 18.83
C SER A 196 13.58 -12.19 19.69
N PRO A 197 14.49 -13.15 19.93
CA PRO A 197 15.75 -12.87 20.62
C PRO A 197 16.58 -11.75 19.99
N LYS A 198 16.63 -11.66 18.64
CA LYS A 198 17.38 -10.62 17.93
C LYS A 198 16.75 -9.24 18.13
N CYS A 199 15.43 -9.14 18.04
CA CYS A 199 14.74 -7.88 18.29
C CYS A 199 14.90 -7.42 19.74
N GLN A 200 14.82 -8.33 20.72
CA GLN A 200 15.06 -8.02 22.11
C GLN A 200 16.52 -7.56 22.36
N ALA A 201 17.49 -8.21 21.72
CA ALA A 201 18.89 -7.80 21.80
C ALA A 201 19.12 -6.39 21.21
N LEU A 202 18.52 -6.11 20.05
CA LEU A 202 18.57 -4.79 19.41
C LEU A 202 17.92 -3.71 20.28
N MET A 203 16.73 -4.00 20.85
CA MET A 203 16.06 -3.07 21.77
C MET A 203 16.95 -2.75 22.99
N LYS A 204 17.57 -3.76 23.58
CA LYS A 204 18.48 -3.57 24.71
C LYS A 204 19.72 -2.75 24.33
N GLU A 205 20.34 -3.07 23.20
CA GLU A 205 21.54 -2.38 22.69
C GLU A 205 21.27 -0.88 22.45
N LYS A 206 20.12 -0.56 21.88
CA LYS A 206 19.76 0.81 21.50
C LYS A 206 18.91 1.55 22.55
N GLY A 207 18.63 0.92 23.70
CA GLY A 207 17.81 1.54 24.75
C GLY A 207 16.35 1.75 24.36
N MET A 208 15.84 0.99 23.43
CA MET A 208 14.43 1.02 22.98
C MET A 208 13.52 0.45 24.07
N THR A 209 12.39 1.10 24.31
CA THR A 209 11.48 0.73 25.40
C THR A 209 10.14 0.17 24.93
N LYS A 210 9.82 0.38 23.67
CA LYS A 210 8.53 -0.03 23.06
C LYS A 210 8.76 -0.79 21.76
N PRO A 211 7.92 -1.78 21.40
CA PRO A 211 8.00 -2.45 20.11
C PRO A 211 7.92 -1.50 18.91
N HIS A 212 7.20 -0.38 19.06
CA HIS A 212 7.10 0.66 18.04
C HIS A 212 8.47 1.31 17.70
N ASP A 213 9.41 1.34 18.64
CA ASP A 213 10.75 1.86 18.40
C ASP A 213 11.52 0.99 17.35
N LEU A 214 11.14 -0.29 17.22
CA LEU A 214 11.66 -1.17 16.16
C LEU A 214 11.10 -0.79 14.78
N ALA A 215 9.85 -0.34 14.69
CA ALA A 215 9.28 0.15 13.45
C ALA A 215 9.94 1.46 13.02
N GLU A 216 10.19 2.38 13.95
CA GLU A 216 10.98 3.58 13.70
C GLU A 216 12.38 3.23 13.20
N HIS A 217 13.07 2.30 13.89
CA HIS A 217 14.39 1.82 13.47
C HIS A 217 14.35 1.28 12.04
N PHE A 218 13.34 0.46 11.70
CA PHE A 218 13.21 -0.10 10.36
C PHE A 218 13.06 0.97 9.31
N ILE A 219 12.10 1.89 9.47
CA ILE A 219 11.83 2.89 8.43
C ILE A 219 13.00 3.88 8.27
N THR A 220 13.69 4.25 9.35
CA THR A 220 14.88 5.11 9.26
C THR A 220 16.02 4.40 8.52
N GLN A 221 16.27 3.12 8.78
CA GLN A 221 17.26 2.33 8.04
C GLN A 221 16.88 2.19 6.56
N MET A 222 15.60 1.97 6.26
CA MET A 222 15.12 1.90 4.89
C MET A 222 15.24 3.24 4.16
N ALA A 223 14.94 4.34 4.82
CA ALA A 223 15.12 5.68 4.27
C ALA A 223 16.60 5.95 3.91
N ASP A 224 17.56 5.53 4.74
CA ASP A 224 19.00 5.61 4.46
C ASP A 224 19.39 4.72 3.26
N ILE A 225 18.83 3.50 3.16
CA ILE A 225 19.02 2.62 2.00
C ILE A 225 18.52 3.30 0.72
N MET A 226 17.35 3.88 0.76
CA MET A 226 16.78 4.60 -0.39
C MET A 226 17.68 5.76 -0.80
N GLN A 227 18.11 6.58 0.17
CA GLN A 227 18.95 7.76 -0.08
C GLN A 227 20.31 7.39 -0.71
N ARG A 228 20.99 6.35 -0.20
CA ARG A 228 22.29 5.92 -0.78
C ARG A 228 22.14 5.27 -2.16
N ASN A 229 20.95 4.83 -2.53
CA ASN A 229 20.62 4.39 -3.89
C ASN A 229 20.08 5.53 -4.78
N GLY A 230 20.13 6.79 -4.32
CA GLY A 230 19.69 7.97 -5.06
C GLY A 230 18.17 8.12 -5.17
N LEU A 231 17.41 7.50 -4.27
CA LEU A 231 15.96 7.45 -4.28
C LEU A 231 15.37 8.11 -3.02
N LYS A 232 14.12 8.51 -3.12
CA LYS A 232 13.28 8.81 -1.96
C LYS A 232 12.36 7.62 -1.68
N PHE A 233 11.90 7.45 -0.44
CA PHE A 233 10.91 6.43 -0.11
C PHE A 233 9.49 6.99 -0.17
N SER A 234 8.53 6.12 -0.38
CA SER A 234 7.09 6.35 -0.11
C SER A 234 6.59 5.23 0.80
N GLY A 235 5.46 5.44 1.45
CA GLY A 235 4.83 4.41 2.28
C GLY A 235 3.42 4.81 2.71
N TRP A 236 2.68 3.87 3.28
CA TRP A 236 1.39 4.14 3.89
C TRP A 236 1.54 5.07 5.10
N GLN A 237 0.45 5.62 5.61
CA GLN A 237 0.47 6.63 6.67
C GLN A 237 1.29 6.24 7.92
N GLU A 238 1.39 4.96 8.19
CA GLU A 238 2.09 4.42 9.37
C GLU A 238 3.60 4.74 9.36
N VAL A 239 4.20 4.95 8.19
CA VAL A 239 5.61 5.36 8.09
C VAL A 239 5.90 6.77 8.61
N ALA A 240 4.85 7.53 8.92
CA ALA A 240 4.94 8.89 9.46
C ALA A 240 4.32 9.02 10.87
N LEU A 241 4.01 7.91 11.55
CA LEU A 241 3.30 7.94 12.82
C LEU A 241 4.14 7.46 14.00
N GLY A 242 4.01 8.17 15.12
CA GLY A 242 4.53 7.73 16.42
C GLY A 242 6.05 7.80 16.58
N HIS A 243 6.75 8.46 15.70
CA HIS A 243 8.21 8.57 15.71
C HIS A 243 8.72 9.66 16.63
N THR A 244 10.02 9.56 16.97
CA THR A 244 10.73 10.64 17.64
C THR A 244 10.88 11.86 16.71
N GLU A 245 11.07 13.05 17.27
CA GLU A 245 11.25 14.27 16.45
C GLU A 245 12.53 14.20 15.60
N GLU A 246 13.54 13.46 16.04
CA GLU A 246 14.75 13.22 15.26
C GLU A 246 14.45 12.38 14.01
N ALA A 247 13.73 11.26 14.17
CA ALA A 247 13.28 10.43 13.05
C ALA A 247 12.36 11.23 12.11
N HIS A 248 11.42 12.01 12.65
CA HIS A 248 10.55 12.87 11.85
C HIS A 248 11.34 13.86 10.99
N ARG A 249 12.40 14.49 11.50
CA ARG A 249 13.26 15.41 10.72
C ARG A 249 13.93 14.70 9.54
N GLN A 250 14.46 13.49 9.76
CA GLN A 250 15.04 12.67 8.71
C GLN A 250 13.99 12.27 7.67
N LEU A 251 12.91 11.64 8.11
CA LEU A 251 11.90 11.05 7.25
C LEU A 251 11.18 12.08 6.38
N ARG A 252 10.84 13.27 6.92
CA ARG A 252 10.23 14.36 6.15
C ARG A 252 11.05 14.78 4.93
N THR A 253 12.37 14.79 5.05
CA THR A 253 13.25 15.19 3.93
C THR A 253 13.43 14.09 2.90
N GLN A 254 13.34 12.83 3.33
CA GLN A 254 13.56 11.65 2.50
C GLN A 254 12.28 11.06 1.90
N ALA A 255 11.11 11.43 2.40
CA ALA A 255 9.83 10.98 1.86
C ALA A 255 9.52 11.62 0.50
N ALA A 256 9.05 10.82 -0.45
CA ALA A 256 8.44 11.26 -1.70
C ALA A 256 6.93 11.40 -1.60
N GLY A 257 6.30 10.60 -0.73
CA GLY A 257 4.87 10.63 -0.47
C GLY A 257 4.49 9.71 0.68
N VAL A 258 3.62 10.20 1.56
CA VAL A 258 2.94 9.43 2.61
C VAL A 258 1.49 9.25 2.17
N TYR A 259 1.09 8.00 1.98
CA TYR A 259 -0.19 7.62 1.41
C TYR A 259 -1.18 7.38 2.54
N CYS A 260 -2.07 8.36 2.75
CA CYS A 260 -2.99 8.37 3.88
C CYS A 260 -4.32 7.74 3.49
N TRP A 261 -4.58 6.55 4.01
CA TRP A 261 -5.72 5.72 3.62
C TRP A 261 -6.83 5.65 4.66
N ASN A 262 -6.48 5.53 5.95
CA ASN A 262 -7.44 5.27 7.00
C ASN A 262 -8.18 6.54 7.41
N THR A 263 -9.32 6.77 6.79
CA THR A 263 -10.22 7.91 7.07
C THR A 263 -11.55 7.46 7.68
N VAL A 264 -11.60 6.25 8.26
CA VAL A 264 -12.76 5.85 9.06
C VAL A 264 -12.91 6.74 10.31
N PRO A 265 -14.11 6.92 10.83
CA PRO A 265 -14.34 7.76 12.02
C PRO A 265 -13.40 7.39 13.16
N GLY A 266 -12.71 8.40 13.70
CA GLY A 266 -11.72 8.24 14.79
C GLY A 266 -10.25 8.12 14.30
N TYR A 267 -10.02 7.90 13.02
CA TYR A 267 -8.67 7.88 12.39
C TYR A 267 -8.50 8.98 11.35
N ASP A 268 -9.54 9.62 10.93
CA ASP A 268 -9.62 10.61 9.85
C ASP A 268 -8.76 11.86 10.08
N GLU A 269 -8.42 12.22 11.32
CA GLU A 269 -7.57 13.37 11.64
C GLU A 269 -6.09 13.16 11.30
N VAL A 270 -5.65 11.91 11.26
CA VAL A 270 -4.24 11.54 11.02
C VAL A 270 -3.71 12.14 9.72
N VAL A 271 -4.53 12.20 8.69
CA VAL A 271 -4.18 12.77 7.39
C VAL A 271 -3.68 14.20 7.50
N TYR A 272 -4.45 15.07 8.17
CA TYR A 272 -4.07 16.47 8.34
C TYR A 272 -2.97 16.66 9.38
N GLN A 273 -2.89 15.80 10.38
CA GLN A 273 -1.76 15.81 11.31
C GLN A 273 -0.43 15.54 10.58
N ILE A 274 -0.38 14.55 9.69
CA ILE A 274 0.79 14.22 8.87
C ILE A 274 1.15 15.39 7.93
N ALA A 275 0.16 15.96 7.24
CA ALA A 275 0.36 17.10 6.35
C ALA A 275 0.87 18.34 7.11
N ASN A 276 0.27 18.66 8.25
CA ASN A 276 0.68 19.78 9.12
C ASN A 276 2.08 19.57 9.70
N ASN A 277 2.50 18.30 9.90
CA ASN A 277 3.83 17.95 10.34
C ASN A 277 4.89 18.00 9.21
N GLY A 278 4.52 18.42 8.01
CA GLY A 278 5.44 18.70 6.90
C GLY A 278 5.79 17.51 6.01
N TYR A 279 5.06 16.40 6.08
CA TYR A 279 5.21 15.29 5.15
C TYR A 279 4.45 15.57 3.84
N PRO A 280 5.00 15.19 2.68
CA PRO A 280 4.24 15.15 1.44
C PRO A 280 3.15 14.07 1.51
N VAL A 281 1.89 14.43 1.27
CA VAL A 281 0.72 13.55 1.48
C VAL A 281 0.01 13.25 0.15
N ILE A 282 -0.34 11.99 -0.04
CA ILE A 282 -1.28 11.53 -1.06
C ILE A 282 -2.56 11.08 -0.34
N LEU A 283 -3.69 11.62 -0.75
CA LEU A 283 -4.99 11.30 -0.14
C LEU A 283 -5.57 10.03 -0.76
N CYS A 284 -5.72 9.01 0.05
CA CYS A 284 -6.18 7.67 -0.34
C CYS A 284 -7.46 7.27 0.40
N ASN A 285 -8.31 8.24 0.70
CA ASN A 285 -9.47 8.11 1.59
C ASN A 285 -10.27 6.83 1.33
N VAL A 286 -10.28 5.92 2.29
CA VAL A 286 -10.94 4.60 2.13
C VAL A 286 -12.42 4.76 1.78
N GLY A 287 -13.14 5.65 2.45
CA GLY A 287 -14.57 5.85 2.22
C GLY A 287 -14.94 6.48 0.87
N ASN A 288 -13.94 6.98 0.09
CA ASN A 288 -14.19 7.60 -1.20
C ASN A 288 -13.48 6.90 -2.36
N PHE A 289 -12.27 6.36 -2.10
CA PHE A 289 -11.35 5.98 -3.18
C PHE A 289 -10.86 4.54 -3.13
N TYR A 290 -11.37 3.72 -2.20
CA TYR A 290 -11.17 2.28 -2.29
C TYR A 290 -12.19 1.71 -3.27
N MET A 291 -11.76 1.49 -4.51
CA MET A 291 -12.62 1.04 -5.61
C MET A 291 -13.10 -0.39 -5.43
N ASP A 292 -12.40 -1.17 -4.60
CA ASP A 292 -12.76 -2.54 -4.19
C ASP A 292 -13.89 -2.61 -3.15
N MET A 293 -14.28 -1.48 -2.55
CA MET A 293 -15.48 -1.43 -1.71
C MET A 293 -16.74 -1.67 -2.57
N ALA A 294 -17.71 -2.38 -2.02
CA ALA A 294 -18.98 -2.68 -2.66
C ALA A 294 -19.76 -1.39 -3.00
N TYR A 295 -20.59 -1.43 -4.02
CA TYR A 295 -21.46 -0.31 -4.39
C TYR A 295 -22.58 -0.07 -3.37
N ASN A 296 -23.07 -1.15 -2.75
CA ASN A 296 -24.16 -1.11 -1.77
C ASN A 296 -24.17 -2.38 -0.91
N GLY A 297 -25.06 -2.44 0.07
CA GLY A 297 -25.18 -3.56 1.02
C GLY A 297 -25.99 -4.76 0.52
N HIS A 298 -26.22 -4.92 -0.78
CA HIS A 298 -26.93 -6.09 -1.29
C HIS A 298 -26.07 -7.37 -1.12
N PRO A 299 -26.62 -8.51 -0.67
CA PRO A 299 -25.82 -9.72 -0.40
C PRO A 299 -25.08 -10.29 -1.62
N ASP A 300 -25.55 -10.03 -2.84
CA ASP A 300 -24.92 -10.48 -4.08
C ASP A 300 -23.92 -9.45 -4.63
N GLU A 301 -23.80 -8.26 -3.99
CA GLU A 301 -22.87 -7.23 -4.42
C GLU A 301 -21.43 -7.67 -4.16
N ARG A 302 -20.54 -7.34 -5.09
CA ARG A 302 -19.12 -7.67 -5.01
C ARG A 302 -18.35 -6.52 -4.37
N GLY A 303 -17.30 -6.88 -3.66
CA GLY A 303 -16.44 -5.94 -2.98
C GLY A 303 -16.40 -6.18 -1.48
N LEU A 304 -15.59 -5.40 -0.80
CA LEU A 304 -15.55 -5.33 0.66
C LEU A 304 -16.47 -4.20 1.14
N ASP A 305 -16.74 -4.12 2.43
CA ASP A 305 -17.64 -3.11 3.01
C ASP A 305 -17.11 -2.48 4.31
N TRP A 306 -15.93 -2.90 4.76
CA TRP A 306 -15.35 -2.43 6.02
C TRP A 306 -15.07 -0.91 6.05
N GLY A 307 -14.83 -0.30 4.88
CA GLY A 307 -14.62 1.14 4.72
C GLY A 307 -15.89 1.91 4.33
N GLY A 308 -17.03 1.24 4.23
CA GLY A 308 -18.29 1.77 3.73
C GLY A 308 -18.57 1.35 2.29
N TYR A 309 -19.60 1.90 1.69
CA TYR A 309 -19.95 1.66 0.28
C TYR A 309 -19.42 2.80 -0.59
N VAL A 310 -18.85 2.45 -1.74
CA VAL A 310 -18.28 3.42 -2.68
C VAL A 310 -18.94 3.24 -4.05
N ASP A 311 -19.69 4.23 -4.46
CA ASP A 311 -20.20 4.39 -5.82
C ASP A 311 -19.56 5.61 -6.50
N GLU A 312 -20.03 5.96 -7.70
CA GLU A 312 -19.53 7.10 -8.44
C GLU A 312 -19.83 8.45 -7.74
N SER A 313 -20.96 8.54 -7.03
CA SER A 313 -21.33 9.76 -6.31
C SER A 313 -20.45 9.97 -5.07
N VAL A 314 -20.11 8.89 -4.39
CA VAL A 314 -19.22 8.88 -3.21
C VAL A 314 -17.79 9.22 -3.62
N SER A 315 -17.27 8.67 -4.72
CA SER A 315 -15.95 9.05 -5.20
C SER A 315 -15.91 10.50 -5.70
N PHE A 316 -16.99 10.97 -6.33
CA PHE A 316 -17.14 12.37 -6.77
C PHE A 316 -17.23 13.37 -5.59
N SER A 317 -17.81 12.97 -4.45
CA SER A 317 -18.05 13.85 -3.31
C SER A 317 -16.79 14.23 -2.51
N MET A 318 -15.68 13.54 -2.72
CA MET A 318 -14.42 13.75 -2.00
C MET A 318 -13.94 15.21 -2.09
N LEU A 319 -13.47 15.76 -0.97
CA LEU A 319 -12.98 17.12 -0.81
C LEU A 319 -11.54 17.09 -0.28
N PRO A 320 -10.51 17.32 -1.12
CA PRO A 320 -9.10 17.20 -0.70
C PRO A 320 -8.70 18.09 0.47
N PHE A 321 -9.32 19.26 0.60
CA PHE A 321 -8.98 20.23 1.64
C PHE A 321 -10.04 20.36 2.73
N SER A 322 -11.10 19.54 2.67
CA SER A 322 -12.18 19.45 3.65
C SER A 322 -12.61 17.99 3.83
N ILE A 323 -11.64 17.10 4.12
CA ILE A 323 -11.84 15.63 4.10
C ILE A 323 -12.98 15.15 5.00
N TYR A 324 -13.23 15.82 6.14
CA TYR A 324 -14.31 15.45 7.06
C TYR A 324 -15.70 15.65 6.47
N ARG A 325 -15.82 16.41 5.39
CA ARG A 325 -17.04 16.69 4.63
C ARG A 325 -17.17 15.85 3.36
N SER A 326 -16.23 14.92 3.15
CA SER A 326 -16.17 14.11 1.91
C SER A 326 -17.25 13.04 1.87
N LEU A 327 -17.67 12.49 3.02
CA LEU A 327 -18.68 11.44 3.10
C LEU A 327 -20.04 12.03 3.43
N ARG A 328 -21.01 11.81 2.55
CA ARG A 328 -22.39 12.30 2.71
C ARG A 328 -23.31 11.30 3.38
N THR A 329 -22.88 10.04 3.44
CA THR A 329 -23.54 8.95 4.12
C THR A 329 -22.55 8.22 5.02
N ASP A 330 -23.05 7.66 6.13
CA ASP A 330 -22.30 6.75 6.97
C ASP A 330 -22.22 5.33 6.35
N GLY A 331 -21.54 4.40 7.01
CA GLY A 331 -21.41 3.01 6.55
C GLY A 331 -22.73 2.24 6.47
N ALA A 332 -23.81 2.76 7.05
CA ALA A 332 -25.16 2.20 6.96
C ALA A 332 -26.03 2.92 5.90
N GLY A 333 -25.48 3.92 5.20
CA GLY A 333 -26.20 4.71 4.19
C GLY A 333 -27.04 5.85 4.75
N ASN A 334 -26.94 6.19 6.05
CA ASN A 334 -27.67 7.33 6.61
C ASN A 334 -26.93 8.65 6.28
N PRO A 335 -27.69 9.76 6.06
CA PRO A 335 -27.09 11.07 5.82
C PRO A 335 -26.21 11.52 6.98
N VAL A 336 -25.03 12.05 6.67
CA VAL A 336 -24.09 12.64 7.62
C VAL A 336 -24.32 14.15 7.73
N ASP A 337 -24.35 14.68 8.94
CA ASP A 337 -24.29 16.12 9.18
C ASP A 337 -22.85 16.60 8.96
N LEU A 338 -22.61 17.20 7.78
CA LEU A 338 -21.27 17.63 7.33
C LEU A 338 -20.67 18.72 8.21
N ASP A 339 -21.51 19.58 8.81
CA ASP A 339 -21.04 20.67 9.68
C ASP A 339 -20.65 20.12 11.07
N ALA A 340 -21.33 19.07 11.52
CA ALA A 340 -20.97 18.36 12.74
C ALA A 340 -19.70 17.49 12.54
N ALA A 341 -19.52 16.91 11.36
CA ALA A 341 -18.39 16.02 11.07
C ALA A 341 -17.02 16.71 11.17
N GLU A 342 -16.91 18.00 10.86
CA GLU A 342 -15.65 18.77 10.94
C GLU A 342 -15.41 19.41 12.32
N LYS A 343 -16.44 19.46 13.20
CA LYS A 343 -16.36 20.19 14.47
C LYS A 343 -15.36 19.57 15.43
N GLY A 344 -14.39 20.37 15.86
CA GLY A 344 -13.36 19.96 16.82
C GLY A 344 -12.25 19.07 16.24
N LYS A 345 -12.27 18.87 14.94
CA LYS A 345 -11.24 18.11 14.23
C LYS A 345 -9.98 18.91 13.97
N THR A 346 -8.87 18.22 13.68
CA THR A 346 -7.60 18.82 13.28
C THR A 346 -7.78 19.67 12.02
N VAL A 347 -7.47 20.95 12.12
CA VAL A 347 -7.56 21.89 10.97
C VAL A 347 -6.32 21.76 10.10
N LEU A 348 -6.52 21.66 8.80
CA LEU A 348 -5.44 21.72 7.82
C LEU A 348 -4.86 23.14 7.77
N THR A 349 -3.60 23.30 8.16
CA THR A 349 -2.91 24.60 8.12
C THR A 349 -2.58 25.04 6.71
N ALA A 350 -2.29 26.33 6.50
CA ALA A 350 -1.87 26.84 5.20
C ALA A 350 -0.57 26.15 4.68
N GLU A 351 0.34 25.82 5.59
CA GLU A 351 1.55 25.07 5.23
C GLU A 351 1.23 23.58 4.98
N GLY A 352 0.39 22.95 5.80
CA GLY A 352 -0.08 21.58 5.58
C GLY A 352 -0.78 21.42 4.24
N ARG A 353 -1.55 22.43 3.80
CA ARG A 353 -2.22 22.43 2.47
C ARG A 353 -1.22 22.31 1.32
N LYS A 354 -0.04 22.91 1.42
CA LYS A 354 1.02 22.80 0.39
C LYS A 354 1.63 21.39 0.32
N ASN A 355 1.48 20.63 1.36
CA ASN A 355 2.00 19.26 1.46
C ASN A 355 1.03 18.23 0.87
N ILE A 356 -0.23 18.57 0.57
CA ILE A 356 -1.16 17.70 -0.15
C ILE A 356 -0.77 17.70 -1.63
N LEU A 357 -0.22 16.58 -2.10
CA LEU A 357 0.31 16.45 -3.46
C LEU A 357 -0.71 15.93 -4.47
N GLY A 358 -1.73 15.22 -4.01
CA GLY A 358 -2.73 14.64 -4.89
C GLY A 358 -3.63 13.64 -4.21
N VAL A 359 -4.40 12.95 -5.04
CA VAL A 359 -5.37 11.91 -4.65
C VAL A 359 -5.02 10.59 -5.32
N GLN A 360 -5.36 9.47 -4.70
CA GLN A 360 -5.18 8.14 -5.27
C GLN A 360 -6.38 7.26 -4.98
N GLY A 361 -6.80 6.46 -5.96
CA GLY A 361 -7.77 5.38 -5.80
C GLY A 361 -7.07 4.02 -5.72
N GLN A 362 -7.50 3.18 -4.79
CA GLN A 362 -7.01 1.82 -4.58
C GLN A 362 -7.98 0.80 -5.17
N LEU A 363 -7.43 -0.32 -5.64
CA LEU A 363 -8.19 -1.49 -6.04
C LEU A 363 -7.44 -2.73 -5.54
N PHE A 364 -7.77 -3.18 -4.34
CA PHE A 364 -7.27 -4.45 -3.80
C PHE A 364 -8.07 -5.63 -4.35
N ALA A 365 -7.50 -6.82 -4.35
CA ALA A 365 -7.97 -7.90 -5.22
C ALA A 365 -8.61 -9.09 -4.48
N GLU A 366 -8.91 -8.99 -3.19
CA GLU A 366 -9.42 -10.09 -2.36
C GLU A 366 -10.72 -10.68 -2.92
N THR A 367 -11.60 -9.85 -3.46
CA THR A 367 -12.89 -10.27 -4.03
C THR A 367 -12.88 -10.38 -5.55
N ILE A 368 -11.75 -10.07 -6.22
CA ILE A 368 -11.67 -10.04 -7.68
C ILE A 368 -11.30 -11.41 -8.24
N ARG A 369 -12.16 -11.96 -9.12
CA ARG A 369 -12.03 -13.28 -9.73
C ARG A 369 -11.76 -13.26 -11.23
N SER A 370 -11.82 -12.09 -11.85
CA SER A 370 -11.66 -11.95 -13.30
C SER A 370 -11.35 -10.51 -13.67
N PHE A 371 -10.90 -10.30 -14.91
CA PHE A 371 -10.70 -8.94 -15.42
C PHE A 371 -12.03 -8.15 -15.50
N ASN A 372 -13.16 -8.82 -15.77
CA ASN A 372 -14.48 -8.17 -15.71
C ASN A 372 -14.80 -7.68 -14.29
N GLY A 373 -14.34 -8.40 -13.25
CA GLY A 373 -14.45 -7.95 -11.86
C GLY A 373 -13.66 -6.67 -11.59
N VAL A 374 -12.45 -6.55 -12.17
CA VAL A 374 -11.67 -5.31 -12.12
C VAL A 374 -12.45 -4.15 -12.75
N GLU A 375 -12.99 -4.34 -13.96
CA GLU A 375 -13.77 -3.31 -14.65
C GLU A 375 -15.03 -2.93 -13.89
N TYR A 376 -15.74 -3.92 -13.36
CA TYR A 376 -16.96 -3.69 -12.58
C TYR A 376 -16.71 -2.83 -11.35
N LEU A 377 -15.70 -3.14 -10.56
CA LEU A 377 -15.37 -2.39 -9.34
C LEU A 377 -14.76 -1.01 -9.63
N LEU A 378 -14.04 -0.88 -10.75
CA LEU A 378 -13.35 0.35 -11.09
C LEU A 378 -14.27 1.39 -11.73
N PHE A 379 -15.22 0.95 -12.60
CA PHE A 379 -16.10 1.84 -13.35
C PHE A 379 -17.53 1.84 -12.80
N PRO A 380 -18.14 3.03 -12.65
CA PRO A 380 -17.61 4.38 -13.00
C PRO A 380 -16.81 5.10 -11.90
N LYS A 381 -16.54 4.52 -10.75
CA LYS A 381 -15.93 5.16 -9.56
C LYS A 381 -14.65 5.95 -9.88
N ILE A 382 -13.80 5.45 -10.80
CA ILE A 382 -12.55 6.12 -11.20
C ILE A 382 -12.80 7.52 -11.81
N MET A 383 -13.99 7.78 -12.33
CA MET A 383 -14.36 9.09 -12.87
C MET A 383 -14.37 10.16 -11.78
N GLY A 384 -14.91 9.84 -10.58
CA GLY A 384 -14.91 10.74 -9.44
C GLY A 384 -13.50 11.05 -8.95
N LEU A 385 -12.62 10.03 -8.92
CA LEU A 385 -11.19 10.23 -8.63
C LEU A 385 -10.55 11.19 -9.64
N ALA A 386 -10.78 10.97 -10.94
CA ALA A 386 -10.23 11.82 -11.99
C ALA A 386 -10.72 13.26 -11.86
N GLU A 387 -12.02 13.46 -11.62
CA GLU A 387 -12.60 14.79 -11.40
C GLU A 387 -11.93 15.49 -10.19
N ARG A 388 -11.73 14.80 -9.08
CA ARG A 388 -11.04 15.38 -7.92
C ARG A 388 -9.58 15.68 -8.17
N GLY A 389 -8.89 14.87 -8.95
CA GLY A 389 -7.51 15.13 -9.35
C GLY A 389 -7.36 16.41 -10.20
N TRP A 390 -8.38 16.75 -10.98
CA TRP A 390 -8.41 17.95 -11.84
C TRP A 390 -9.03 19.17 -11.18
N ASN A 391 -10.05 18.97 -10.37
CA ASN A 391 -10.80 20.02 -9.70
C ASN A 391 -10.74 19.81 -8.17
N ALA A 392 -9.64 20.22 -7.57
CA ALA A 392 -9.41 20.08 -6.13
C ALA A 392 -10.27 21.06 -5.29
N TYR A 393 -10.92 22.04 -5.90
CA TYR A 393 -11.72 23.08 -5.25
C TYR A 393 -13.13 23.14 -5.86
N PRO A 394 -13.99 22.14 -5.57
CA PRO A 394 -15.33 22.13 -6.11
C PRO A 394 -16.17 23.25 -5.51
N ALA A 395 -17.11 23.80 -6.30
CA ALA A 395 -17.90 24.98 -5.94
C ALA A 395 -18.72 24.84 -4.64
N TRP A 396 -18.97 23.63 -4.18
CA TRP A 396 -19.73 23.38 -2.93
C TRP A 396 -18.86 23.29 -1.67
N GLU A 397 -17.53 23.22 -1.78
CA GLU A 397 -16.63 22.98 -0.65
C GLU A 397 -16.78 24.03 0.47
N GLU A 398 -16.87 25.31 0.11
CA GLU A 398 -16.98 26.42 1.06
C GLU A 398 -18.42 26.75 1.45
N LEU A 399 -19.41 26.14 0.80
CA LEU A 399 -20.82 26.36 1.09
C LEU A 399 -21.28 25.51 2.29
N ARG A 400 -22.44 25.87 2.86
CA ARG A 400 -23.00 25.20 4.03
C ARG A 400 -24.51 24.97 3.86
N GLY A 401 -25.02 23.94 4.53
CA GLY A 401 -26.45 23.64 4.59
C GLY A 401 -27.10 23.46 3.22
N ALA A 402 -28.28 24.05 3.02
CA ALA A 402 -29.05 23.88 1.78
C ALA A 402 -28.33 24.39 0.52
N GLN A 403 -27.50 25.44 0.65
CA GLN A 403 -26.75 25.98 -0.50
C GLN A 403 -25.68 24.99 -0.95
N GLU A 404 -24.99 24.36 -0.02
CA GLU A 404 -24.01 23.33 -0.29
C GLU A 404 -24.66 22.13 -0.98
N GLN A 405 -25.75 21.61 -0.43
CA GLN A 405 -26.47 20.47 -1.01
C GLN A 405 -26.99 20.77 -2.42
N GLN A 406 -27.51 21.98 -2.67
CA GLN A 406 -27.99 22.38 -4.00
C GLN A 406 -26.83 22.46 -5.01
N ALA A 407 -25.68 23.04 -4.61
CA ALA A 407 -24.51 23.15 -5.47
C ALA A 407 -23.91 21.76 -5.79
N PHE A 408 -23.82 20.87 -4.79
CA PHE A 408 -23.41 19.49 -4.98
C PHE A 408 -24.34 18.74 -5.95
N ASN A 409 -25.64 18.75 -5.70
CA ASN A 409 -26.61 18.06 -6.57
C ASN A 409 -26.57 18.56 -8.01
N LYS A 410 -26.39 19.88 -8.19
CA LYS A 410 -26.22 20.45 -9.52
C LYS A 410 -24.95 19.95 -10.20
N ALA A 411 -23.84 19.90 -9.47
CA ALA A 411 -22.57 19.41 -10.02
C ALA A 411 -22.63 17.90 -10.33
N LEU A 412 -23.20 17.09 -9.44
CA LEU A 412 -23.39 15.66 -9.64
C LEU A 412 -24.29 15.35 -10.85
N ALA A 413 -25.34 16.15 -11.08
CA ALA A 413 -26.21 15.98 -12.24
C ALA A 413 -25.54 16.33 -13.58
N LEU A 414 -24.43 17.06 -13.55
CA LEU A 414 -23.63 17.38 -14.74
C LEU A 414 -22.47 16.38 -14.95
N TYR A 415 -22.05 15.73 -13.88
CA TYR A 415 -21.06 14.67 -13.88
C TYR A 415 -21.61 13.37 -14.46
#